data_116556b274291490503268f8fd29d3d0
#
_entry.id   116556b274291490503268f8fd29d3d0
#
_cell.length_a   1.000
_cell.length_b   1.000
_cell.length_c   1.000
_cell.angle_alpha   90.00
_cell.angle_beta   90.00
_cell.angle_gamma   90.00
#
_symmetry.space_group_name_H-M   'P 1'
#
loop_
_entity.id
_entity.type
_entity.pdbx_description
1 polymer ?
#
loop_
_entity_poly.entity_id
_entity_poly.type
_entity_poly.pdbx_seq_one_letter_code
_entity_poly.pdbx_strand_id
1 'polypeptide(L)'
;EVHVAPVRDVLTLDQLNDQERWDLASMYSHLLKRGNAFFDKGDGKGMDLPYIAAWHQAPIHDKRRENYRLNLQFFSFRRAANKIKYLAGSESGMAAWISDTTPELIAKRFHELGQIDISD
;
A
#
# COMPACT_ATOMS: atom_id res chain seq x y z
N GLU A 1 -5.02 3.50 -1.25
CA GLU A 1 -4.00 3.45 -0.20
C GLU A 1 -4.18 2.18 0.64
N VAL A 2 -3.09 1.52 1.01
CA VAL A 2 -3.05 0.34 1.86
C VAL A 2 -2.07 0.61 2.99
N HIS A 3 -2.44 0.26 4.21
CA HIS A 3 -1.56 0.30 5.37
C HIS A 3 -1.26 -1.13 5.83
N VAL A 4 0.00 -1.39 6.12
CA VAL A 4 0.47 -2.69 6.65
C VAL A 4 1.29 -2.45 7.90
N ALA A 5 0.98 -3.19 8.96
CA ALA A 5 1.71 -3.15 10.20
C ALA A 5 1.92 -4.56 10.76
N PRO A 6 3.03 -4.84 11.46
CA PRO A 6 3.21 -6.11 12.16
C PRO A 6 2.12 -6.32 13.21
N VAL A 7 1.78 -7.58 13.48
CA VAL A 7 0.85 -7.93 14.59
C VAL A 7 1.53 -7.64 15.93
N ARG A 8 2.80 -8.02 16.05
CA ARG A 8 3.63 -7.71 17.24
C ARG A 8 4.04 -6.22 17.21
N ASP A 9 4.11 -5.60 18.37
CA ASP A 9 4.61 -4.23 18.51
C ASP A 9 6.10 -4.16 18.24
N VAL A 10 6.45 -3.61 17.09
CA VAL A 10 7.82 -3.32 16.68
C VAL A 10 7.93 -1.86 16.22
N LEU A 11 9.04 -1.24 16.54
CA LEU A 11 9.29 0.16 16.24
C LEU A 11 10.03 0.37 14.92
N THR A 12 10.86 -0.60 14.54
CA THR A 12 11.79 -0.49 13.42
C THR A 12 11.94 -1.83 12.68
N LEU A 13 12.39 -1.78 11.43
CA LEU A 13 12.56 -2.96 10.58
C LEU A 13 13.60 -3.96 11.13
N ASP A 14 14.62 -3.47 11.81
CA ASP A 14 15.67 -4.32 12.41
C ASP A 14 15.18 -5.19 13.58
N GLN A 15 14.07 -4.79 14.21
CA GLN A 15 13.43 -5.55 15.28
C GLN A 15 12.60 -6.75 14.82
N LEU A 16 12.36 -6.86 13.51
CA LEU A 16 11.67 -8.02 12.94
C LEU A 16 12.56 -9.26 13.04
N ASN A 17 12.00 -10.37 13.50
CA ASN A 17 12.67 -11.67 13.45
C ASN A 17 12.65 -12.23 12.01
N ASP A 18 13.37 -13.34 11.80
CA ASP A 18 13.52 -13.90 10.44
C ASP A 18 12.18 -14.38 9.86
N GLN A 19 11.30 -14.97 10.65
CA GLN A 19 9.98 -15.37 10.19
C GLN A 19 9.15 -14.16 9.79
N GLU A 20 9.14 -13.12 10.60
CA GLU A 20 8.42 -11.87 10.29
C GLU A 20 8.95 -11.19 9.03
N ARG A 21 10.26 -11.26 8.77
CA ARG A 21 10.86 -10.75 7.53
C ARG A 21 10.39 -11.54 6.30
N TRP A 22 10.34 -12.87 6.41
CA TRP A 22 9.81 -13.73 5.34
C TRP A 22 8.34 -13.48 5.08
N ASP A 23 7.53 -13.40 6.12
CA ASP A 23 6.09 -13.12 6.01
C ASP A 23 5.85 -11.74 5.38
N LEU A 24 6.63 -10.74 5.79
CA LEU A 24 6.57 -9.40 5.22
C LEU A 24 6.95 -9.40 3.74
N ALA A 25 8.03 -10.08 3.34
CA ALA A 25 8.45 -10.17 1.95
C ALA A 25 7.39 -10.85 1.08
N SER A 26 6.83 -11.95 1.56
CA SER A 26 5.73 -12.67 0.90
C SER A 26 4.50 -11.79 0.73
N MET A 27 4.02 -11.19 1.81
CA MET A 27 2.87 -10.30 1.81
C MET A 27 3.09 -9.09 0.89
N TYR A 28 4.27 -8.49 0.91
CA TYR A 28 4.61 -7.36 0.05
C TYR A 28 4.62 -7.75 -1.43
N SER A 29 5.16 -8.91 -1.76
CA SER A 29 5.10 -9.47 -3.13
C SER A 29 3.65 -9.64 -3.59
N HIS A 30 2.79 -10.23 -2.74
CA HIS A 30 1.36 -10.37 -3.03
C HIS A 30 0.66 -9.02 -3.19
N LEU A 31 1.01 -8.01 -2.39
CA LEU A 31 0.47 -6.66 -2.52
C LEU A 31 0.81 -6.05 -3.88
N LEU A 32 2.05 -6.21 -4.35
CA LEU A 32 2.49 -5.71 -5.66
C LEU A 32 1.77 -6.43 -6.81
N LYS A 33 1.67 -7.76 -6.77
CA LYS A 33 0.94 -8.55 -7.77
C LYS A 33 -0.53 -8.11 -7.86
N ARG A 34 -1.22 -7.96 -6.74
CA ARG A 34 -2.59 -7.46 -6.68
C ARG A 34 -2.70 -6.00 -7.15
N GLY A 35 -1.73 -5.18 -6.82
CA GLY A 35 -1.64 -3.81 -7.31
C GLY A 35 -1.59 -3.74 -8.83
N ASN A 36 -0.75 -4.57 -9.46
CA ASN A 36 -0.64 -4.67 -10.91
C ASN A 36 -1.92 -5.16 -11.57
N ALA A 37 -2.66 -6.07 -10.92
CA ALA A 37 -3.94 -6.57 -11.41
C ALA A 37 -5.14 -5.65 -11.11
N PHE A 38 -4.97 -4.63 -10.28
CA PHE A 38 -6.07 -3.80 -9.77
C PHE A 38 -6.88 -3.13 -10.88
N PHE A 39 -6.20 -2.62 -11.90
CA PHE A 39 -6.80 -1.94 -13.05
C PHE A 39 -6.82 -2.82 -14.31
N ASP A 40 -6.68 -4.14 -14.15
CA ASP A 40 -6.76 -5.07 -15.27
C ASP A 40 -8.10 -4.92 -16.00
N LYS A 41 -8.04 -4.91 -17.33
CA LYS A 41 -9.20 -4.78 -18.24
C LYS A 41 -9.88 -6.14 -18.51
N GLY A 42 -9.46 -7.21 -17.84
CA GLY A 42 -10.00 -8.55 -18.03
C GLY A 42 -9.27 -9.35 -19.11
N ASP A 43 -8.13 -8.87 -19.60
CA ASP A 43 -7.25 -9.61 -20.53
C ASP A 43 -6.17 -10.44 -19.82
N GLY A 44 -6.18 -10.45 -18.49
CA GLY A 44 -5.24 -11.18 -17.65
C GLY A 44 -3.81 -10.67 -17.69
N LYS A 45 -3.58 -9.57 -18.40
CA LYS A 45 -2.27 -8.94 -18.53
C LYS A 45 -2.13 -7.81 -17.54
N GLY A 46 -2.08 -7.98 -16.29
CA GLY A 46 -1.84 -6.90 -15.33
C GLY A 46 -0.96 -5.77 -15.90
N MET A 47 -0.97 -4.64 -15.31
CA MET A 47 -0.13 -3.52 -15.73
C MET A 47 0.71 -3.04 -14.56
N ASP A 48 1.94 -2.62 -14.84
CA ASP A 48 2.79 -2.04 -13.82
C ASP A 48 2.09 -0.86 -13.14
N LEU A 49 1.89 -1.00 -11.83
CA LEU A 49 1.28 0.02 -11.01
C LEU A 49 2.36 1.00 -10.53
N PRO A 50 2.35 2.26 -10.96
CA PRO A 50 3.20 3.27 -10.32
C PRO A 50 2.75 3.46 -8.88
N TYR A 51 3.66 3.31 -7.92
CA TYR A 51 3.33 3.41 -6.51
C TYR A 51 4.40 4.13 -5.69
N ILE A 52 4.00 4.56 -4.53
CA ILE A 52 4.90 4.96 -3.45
C ILE A 52 4.69 4.01 -2.27
N ALA A 53 5.79 3.51 -1.73
CA ALA A 53 5.82 2.71 -0.52
C ALA A 53 6.68 3.44 0.52
N ALA A 54 6.06 3.95 1.57
CA ALA A 54 6.73 4.68 2.63
C ALA A 54 6.72 3.86 3.91
N TRP A 55 7.91 3.56 4.41
CA TRP A 55 8.10 2.91 5.70
C TRP A 55 8.21 3.95 6.81
N HIS A 56 7.29 3.90 7.76
CA HIS A 56 7.28 4.75 8.94
C HIS A 56 7.86 3.96 10.10
N GLN A 57 9.03 4.37 10.57
CA GLN A 57 9.72 3.81 11.73
C GLN A 57 9.70 4.81 12.87
N ALA A 58 9.85 4.33 14.09
CA ALA A 58 9.92 5.19 15.26
C ALA A 58 11.14 6.15 15.17
N PRO A 59 10.97 7.44 15.42
CA PRO A 59 12.05 8.40 15.40
C PRO A 59 13.10 8.08 16.47
N ILE A 60 14.37 8.31 16.14
CA ILE A 60 15.50 7.89 17.00
C ILE A 60 15.54 8.67 18.31
N HIS A 61 15.22 9.95 18.27
CA HIS A 61 15.39 10.88 19.41
C HIS A 61 14.09 11.39 20.04
N ASP A 62 12.93 10.81 19.68
CA ASP A 62 11.65 11.22 20.29
C ASP A 62 11.47 10.53 21.64
N LYS A 63 11.12 11.31 22.68
CA LYS A 63 10.83 10.78 24.03
C LYS A 63 9.60 9.87 24.05
N ARG A 64 8.73 9.97 23.05
CA ARG A 64 7.52 9.15 22.92
C ARG A 64 7.72 8.00 21.92
N ARG A 65 8.99 7.66 21.63
CA ARG A 65 9.36 6.62 20.67
C ARG A 65 8.58 5.31 20.87
N GLU A 66 8.33 4.93 22.11
CA GLU A 66 7.59 3.72 22.49
C GLU A 66 6.12 3.70 22.03
N ASN A 67 5.55 4.87 21.74
CA ASN A 67 4.17 5.00 21.25
C ASN A 67 4.07 4.87 19.72
N TYR A 68 5.21 4.75 19.02
CA TYR A 68 5.23 4.55 17.58
C TYR A 68 5.14 3.06 17.24
N ARG A 69 4.74 2.78 16.01
CA ARG A 69 4.67 1.44 15.47
C ARG A 69 5.16 1.45 14.04
N LEU A 70 6.01 0.47 13.72
CA LEU A 70 6.42 0.23 12.34
C LEU A 70 5.19 0.05 11.46
N ASN A 71 5.10 0.81 10.38
CA ASN A 71 4.05 0.59 9.39
C ASN A 71 4.53 0.98 7.99
N LEU A 72 3.93 0.33 7.00
CA LEU A 72 4.07 0.65 5.59
C LEU A 72 2.82 1.36 5.13
N GLN A 73 2.98 2.52 4.49
CA GLN A 73 1.95 3.19 3.71
C GLN A 73 2.25 2.95 2.22
N PHE A 74 1.30 2.34 1.54
CA PHE A 74 1.41 2.02 0.13
C PHE A 74 0.27 2.69 -0.64
N PHE A 75 0.59 3.45 -1.67
CA PHE A 75 -0.44 4.11 -2.48
C PHE A 75 0.00 4.33 -3.93
N SER A 76 -0.97 4.50 -4.82
CA SER A 76 -0.77 4.75 -6.23
C SER A 76 -1.50 6.00 -6.69
N PHE A 77 -0.94 6.64 -7.70
CA PHE A 77 -1.55 7.77 -8.41
C PHE A 77 -2.43 7.32 -9.60
N ARG A 78 -2.41 6.03 -9.95
CA ARG A 78 -3.26 5.51 -11.01
C ARG A 78 -4.73 5.49 -10.56
N ARG A 79 -5.63 5.94 -11.42
CA ARG A 79 -7.08 5.99 -11.17
C ARG A 79 -7.89 5.11 -12.11
N ALA A 80 -7.32 4.81 -13.28
CA ALA A 80 -7.85 3.86 -14.24
C ALA A 80 -6.68 3.29 -15.05
N ALA A 81 -6.93 2.29 -15.89
CA ALA A 81 -5.90 1.63 -16.69
C ALA A 81 -5.00 2.61 -17.48
N ASN A 82 -5.58 3.70 -17.95
CA ASN A 82 -4.90 4.73 -18.76
C ASN A 82 -4.94 6.13 -18.13
N LYS A 83 -5.23 6.24 -16.83
CA LYS A 83 -5.38 7.52 -16.15
C LYS A 83 -4.52 7.59 -14.90
N ILE A 84 -3.58 8.51 -14.88
CA ILE A 84 -2.81 8.90 -13.69
C ILE A 84 -3.41 10.20 -13.15
N LYS A 85 -3.55 10.29 -11.82
CA LYS A 85 -4.00 11.51 -11.17
C LYS A 85 -2.84 12.50 -11.03
N TYR A 86 -3.05 13.71 -11.47
CA TYR A 86 -2.21 14.84 -11.12
C TYR A 86 -2.90 15.64 -10.00
N LEU A 87 -2.12 16.22 -9.12
CA LEU A 87 -2.66 17.05 -8.04
C LEU A 87 -3.37 18.28 -8.64
N ALA A 88 -4.61 18.50 -8.20
CA ALA A 88 -5.36 19.71 -8.54
C ALA A 88 -4.88 20.89 -7.67
N GLY A 89 -5.23 22.11 -8.06
CA GLY A 89 -4.91 23.31 -7.28
C GLY A 89 -5.49 23.30 -5.87
N SER A 90 -6.68 22.72 -5.67
CA SER A 90 -7.31 22.51 -4.37
C SER A 90 -6.48 21.60 -3.45
N GLU A 91 -5.89 20.54 -4.01
CA GLU A 91 -5.05 19.59 -3.26
C GLU A 91 -3.68 20.20 -2.94
N SER A 92 -3.03 20.80 -3.94
CA SER A 92 -1.67 21.35 -3.81
C SER A 92 -1.63 22.65 -2.99
N GLY A 93 -2.63 23.51 -3.14
CA GLY A 93 -2.64 24.83 -2.51
C GLY A 93 -3.41 24.90 -1.19
N MET A 94 -4.45 24.07 -1.04
CA MET A 94 -5.40 24.15 0.07
C MET A 94 -5.48 22.85 0.88
N ALA A 95 -4.71 21.82 0.55
CA ALA A 95 -4.77 20.48 1.15
C ALA A 95 -6.21 19.88 1.15
N ALA A 96 -7.05 20.32 0.23
CA ALA A 96 -8.41 19.82 0.05
C ALA A 96 -8.41 18.70 -0.97
N TRP A 97 -8.33 17.47 -0.48
CA TRP A 97 -8.20 16.27 -1.28
C TRP A 97 -9.53 15.82 -1.87
N ILE A 98 -9.50 15.46 -3.15
CA ILE A 98 -10.65 14.93 -3.88
C ILE A 98 -10.40 13.43 -4.13
N SER A 99 -11.35 12.60 -3.74
CA SER A 99 -11.33 11.16 -4.01
C SER A 99 -12.52 10.79 -4.90
N ASP A 100 -12.27 10.03 -5.95
CA ASP A 100 -13.25 9.43 -6.84
C ASP A 100 -13.59 7.97 -6.49
N THR A 101 -13.10 7.50 -5.37
CA THR A 101 -13.33 6.15 -4.84
C THR A 101 -13.43 6.18 -3.32
N THR A 102 -13.92 5.09 -2.72
CA THR A 102 -14.00 4.94 -1.26
C THR A 102 -13.07 3.81 -0.78
N PRO A 103 -12.65 3.82 0.50
CA PRO A 103 -11.86 2.74 1.07
C PRO A 103 -12.54 1.37 0.92
N GLU A 104 -13.86 1.30 1.03
CA GLU A 104 -14.64 0.08 0.93
C GLU A 104 -14.57 -0.53 -0.47
N LEU A 105 -14.65 0.30 -1.52
CA LEU A 105 -14.52 -0.15 -2.91
C LEU A 105 -13.11 -0.67 -3.20
N ILE A 106 -12.09 0.00 -2.66
CA ILE A 106 -10.70 -0.44 -2.76
C ILE A 106 -10.52 -1.79 -2.05
N ALA A 107 -11.01 -1.91 -0.82
CA ALA A 107 -10.92 -3.15 -0.04
C ALA A 107 -11.64 -4.32 -0.74
N LYS A 108 -12.84 -4.09 -1.25
CA LYS A 108 -13.60 -5.08 -2.03
C LYS A 108 -12.78 -5.57 -3.23
N ARG A 109 -12.19 -4.66 -4.00
CA ARG A 109 -11.37 -5.02 -5.17
C ARG A 109 -10.15 -5.84 -4.79
N PHE A 110 -9.44 -5.48 -3.73
CA PHE A 110 -8.30 -6.27 -3.22
C PHE A 110 -8.72 -7.66 -2.75
N HIS A 111 -9.90 -7.78 -2.14
CA HIS A 111 -10.45 -9.07 -1.73
C HIS A 111 -10.77 -9.96 -2.93
N GLU A 112 -11.42 -9.42 -3.96
CA GLU A 112 -11.72 -10.13 -5.21
C GLU A 112 -10.44 -10.65 -5.87
N LEU A 113 -9.41 -9.81 -5.96
CA LEU A 113 -8.11 -10.18 -6.52
C LEU A 113 -7.38 -11.24 -5.67
N GLY A 114 -7.65 -11.31 -4.37
CA GLY A 114 -7.10 -12.32 -3.48
C GLY A 114 -7.66 -13.73 -3.68
N GLN A 115 -8.80 -13.85 -4.36
CA GLN A 115 -9.43 -15.12 -4.71
C GLN A 115 -9.01 -15.64 -6.10
N ILE A 116 -8.35 -14.80 -6.89
CA ILE A 116 -7.78 -15.20 -8.16
C ILE A 116 -6.39 -15.76 -7.87
N ASP A 117 -6.15 -17.00 -8.30
CA ASP A 117 -4.82 -17.61 -8.23
C ASP A 117 -3.89 -16.81 -9.16
N ILE A 118 -3.15 -15.86 -8.58
CA ILE A 118 -2.15 -15.09 -9.31
C ILE A 118 -0.89 -15.95 -9.32
N SER A 119 -0.95 -17.07 -10.05
CA SER A 119 0.20 -17.92 -10.30
C SER A 119 1.28 -17.14 -11.04
N ASP A 120 2.52 -17.42 -10.69
CA ASP A 120 3.76 -16.83 -11.24
C ASP A 120 3.87 -16.91 -12.75
#